data_06d0c2eeb569059e433571ee2e1f0ef1
#
_entry.id   06d0c2eeb569059e433571ee2e1f0ef1
#
_cell.length_a   1.000
_cell.length_b   1.000
_cell.length_c   1.000
_cell.angle_alpha   90.00
_cell.angle_beta   90.00
_cell.angle_gamma   90.00
#
_symmetry.space_group_name_H-M   'P 1'
#
loop_
_entity.id
_entity.type
_entity.pdbx_description
1 polymer ?
#
loop_
_entity_poly.entity_id
_entity_poly.type
_entity_poly.pdbx_seq_one_letter_code
_entity_poly.pdbx_strand_id
1 'polypeptide(L)'
;MPETSHLDGVQLNPEVAAESFKDHVVLRPPNKLKERATRRAPIRDAGDSGAIMRAEIALERLSLEFEDWMRIEMETLEEARAALALARDEPTIAALFRAAHDLRGQSSTFGYPLAGEIAEGLCDLVEYATPETLPRQAVIDRHVEAIRAIVRENVRDRDHPVGVELAARLAALRADVARKG
;
A
#
# COMPACT_ATOMS: atom_id res chain seq x y z
N MET A 1 -53.81 9.32 11.02
CA MET A 1 -53.29 8.08 10.47
C MET A 1 -51.85 8.31 10.15
N PRO A 2 -50.87 7.80 10.92
CA PRO A 2 -49.43 7.88 10.49
C PRO A 2 -49.15 6.77 9.51
N GLU A 3 -48.68 7.14 8.32
CA GLU A 3 -48.22 6.21 7.29
C GLU A 3 -46.97 5.47 7.79
N THR A 4 -47.11 4.16 7.86
CA THR A 4 -46.00 3.24 8.16
C THR A 4 -45.05 3.22 6.98
N SER A 5 -43.90 3.87 7.18
CA SER A 5 -42.78 3.83 6.25
C SER A 5 -42.16 2.44 6.19
N HIS A 6 -42.16 1.86 5.00
CA HIS A 6 -41.67 0.54 4.63
C HIS A 6 -40.15 0.43 4.90
N LEU A 7 -39.80 -0.28 5.95
CA LEU A 7 -38.50 -0.96 6.09
C LEU A 7 -38.81 -2.46 6.30
N ASP A 8 -39.32 -3.11 5.25
CA ASP A 8 -39.54 -4.56 5.26
C ASP A 8 -38.17 -5.29 5.31
N GLY A 9 -37.89 -5.93 6.44
CA GLY A 9 -36.87 -6.96 6.56
C GLY A 9 -35.66 -6.68 7.42
N VAL A 10 -35.46 -5.47 7.98
CA VAL A 10 -34.37 -5.21 8.89
C VAL A 10 -34.84 -5.34 10.34
N GLN A 11 -34.51 -6.46 10.99
CA GLN A 11 -34.70 -6.59 12.45
C GLN A 11 -33.66 -5.69 13.14
N LEU A 12 -34.06 -4.50 13.56
CA LEU A 12 -33.23 -3.62 14.35
C LEU A 12 -33.06 -4.23 15.75
N ASN A 13 -31.80 -4.33 16.18
CA ASN A 13 -31.46 -4.72 17.54
C ASN A 13 -32.11 -3.72 18.52
N PRO A 14 -32.90 -4.18 19.53
CA PRO A 14 -33.59 -3.27 20.46
C PRO A 14 -32.71 -2.35 21.28
N GLU A 15 -31.42 -2.60 21.31
CA GLU A 15 -30.41 -1.73 21.96
C GLU A 15 -29.98 -0.51 21.12
N VAL A 16 -30.45 -0.38 19.88
CA VAL A 16 -30.06 0.72 18.97
C VAL A 16 -31.13 1.79 18.94
N ALA A 17 -30.84 2.97 19.45
CA ALA A 17 -31.75 4.10 19.32
C ALA A 17 -31.86 4.53 17.84
N ALA A 18 -33.09 4.62 17.34
CA ALA A 18 -33.38 5.02 15.98
C ALA A 18 -34.25 6.30 15.97
N GLU A 19 -33.80 7.31 15.23
CA GLU A 19 -34.57 8.54 14.96
C GLU A 19 -35.00 8.52 13.49
N SER A 20 -36.34 8.58 13.24
CA SER A 20 -36.86 8.55 11.87
C SER A 20 -37.14 9.97 11.38
N PHE A 21 -36.63 10.32 10.22
CA PHE A 21 -36.90 11.54 9.47
C PHE A 21 -37.72 11.22 8.21
N LYS A 22 -38.15 12.24 7.47
CA LYS A 22 -39.03 12.07 6.29
C LYS A 22 -38.41 11.23 5.16
N ASP A 23 -37.10 11.25 5.03
CA ASP A 23 -36.32 10.71 3.93
C ASP A 23 -35.23 9.72 4.36
N HIS A 24 -34.96 9.61 5.67
CA HIS A 24 -33.92 8.70 6.20
C HIS A 24 -34.17 8.34 7.67
N VAL A 25 -33.46 7.31 8.14
CA VAL A 25 -33.44 6.89 9.55
C VAL A 25 -32.02 6.97 10.08
N VAL A 26 -31.83 7.66 11.20
CA VAL A 26 -30.54 7.74 11.89
C VAL A 26 -30.48 6.70 12.99
N LEU A 27 -29.56 5.74 12.86
CA LEU A 27 -29.31 4.72 13.88
C LEU A 27 -28.14 5.16 14.78
N ARG A 28 -28.34 5.17 16.09
CA ARG A 28 -27.29 5.49 17.07
C ARG A 28 -26.96 4.25 17.93
N PRO A 29 -26.06 3.37 17.45
CA PRO A 29 -25.67 2.21 18.24
C PRO A 29 -24.92 2.62 19.51
N PRO A 30 -25.11 1.90 20.63
CA PRO A 30 -24.35 2.14 21.86
C PRO A 30 -22.86 1.98 21.61
N ASN A 31 -22.06 2.93 22.11
CA ASN A 31 -20.60 2.90 21.93
C ASN A 31 -19.97 1.97 22.98
N LYS A 32 -20.11 0.66 22.78
CA LYS A 32 -19.56 -0.38 23.67
C LYS A 32 -18.05 -0.31 23.83
N LEU A 33 -17.33 0.26 22.82
CA LEU A 33 -15.87 0.48 22.91
C LEU A 33 -15.55 1.60 23.90
N LYS A 34 -16.32 2.68 23.88
CA LYS A 34 -16.16 3.80 24.82
C LYS A 34 -16.46 3.38 26.26
N GLU A 35 -17.44 2.51 26.46
CA GLU A 35 -17.80 1.97 27.80
C GLU A 35 -16.71 1.03 28.35
N ARG A 36 -16.05 0.26 27.45
CA ARG A 36 -14.95 -0.64 27.82
C ARG A 36 -13.59 0.05 27.86
N ALA A 37 -13.45 1.24 27.26
CA ALA A 37 -12.22 2.00 27.32
C ALA A 37 -12.02 2.50 28.75
N THR A 38 -11.15 1.85 29.48
CA THR A 38 -10.67 2.34 30.76
C THR A 38 -10.00 3.68 30.50
N ARG A 39 -10.55 4.78 31.03
CA ARG A 39 -9.85 6.07 31.05
C ARG A 39 -8.56 5.89 31.83
N ARG A 40 -7.47 5.68 31.10
CA ARG A 40 -6.15 5.77 31.68
C ARG A 40 -5.99 7.19 32.16
N ALA A 41 -5.68 7.38 33.44
CA ALA A 41 -5.36 8.71 33.98
C ALA A 41 -4.32 9.37 33.04
N PRO A 42 -4.41 10.68 32.76
CA PRO A 42 -3.39 11.36 31.98
C PRO A 42 -2.04 11.04 32.63
N ILE A 43 -1.09 10.60 31.79
CA ILE A 43 0.27 10.29 32.20
C ILE A 43 0.85 11.61 32.74
N ARG A 44 0.81 11.78 34.06
CA ARG A 44 1.25 12.98 34.77
C ARG A 44 2.67 12.88 35.27
N ASP A 45 3.44 11.93 34.75
CA ASP A 45 4.86 11.88 35.11
C ASP A 45 5.71 11.56 33.89
N ALA A 46 6.67 12.44 33.65
CA ALA A 46 7.78 12.32 32.72
C ALA A 46 8.75 11.18 33.13
N GLY A 47 8.25 10.15 33.79
CA GLY A 47 9.04 9.12 34.46
C GLY A 47 8.81 7.67 34.05
N ASP A 48 7.97 7.36 33.04
CA ASP A 48 7.86 5.96 32.59
C ASP A 48 8.88 5.63 31.49
N SER A 49 10.16 5.77 31.83
CA SER A 49 11.28 5.29 31.01
C SER A 49 11.09 3.83 30.58
N GLY A 50 10.38 3.01 31.39
CA GLY A 50 10.06 1.63 31.05
C GLY A 50 9.02 1.51 29.93
N ALA A 51 8.02 2.41 29.84
CA ALA A 51 7.06 2.38 28.75
C ALA A 51 7.68 2.85 27.43
N ILE A 52 8.52 3.87 27.49
CA ILE A 52 9.27 4.38 26.33
C ILE A 52 10.21 3.28 25.83
N MET A 53 11.00 2.68 26.70
CA MET A 53 11.92 1.59 26.33
C MET A 53 11.16 0.39 25.71
N ARG A 54 10.00 -0.01 26.26
CA ARG A 54 9.19 -1.07 25.65
C ARG A 54 8.66 -0.70 24.27
N ALA A 55 8.28 0.55 24.06
CA ALA A 55 7.85 1.05 22.77
C ALA A 55 9.01 1.07 21.76
N GLU A 56 10.19 1.50 22.14
CA GLU A 56 11.40 1.48 21.31
C GLU A 56 11.78 0.06 20.89
N ILE A 57 11.78 -0.90 21.81
CA ILE A 57 12.04 -2.32 21.51
C ILE A 57 10.98 -2.88 20.54
N ALA A 58 9.70 -2.51 20.73
CA ALA A 58 8.64 -2.96 19.83
C ALA A 58 8.78 -2.37 18.42
N LEU A 59 9.16 -1.10 18.30
CA LEU A 59 9.45 -0.45 17.03
C LEU A 59 10.66 -1.06 16.32
N GLU A 60 11.73 -1.36 17.06
CA GLU A 60 12.92 -2.01 16.51
C GLU A 60 12.58 -3.41 15.94
N ARG A 61 11.81 -4.21 16.67
CA ARG A 61 11.34 -5.52 16.18
C ARG A 61 10.49 -5.39 14.92
N LEU A 62 9.55 -4.44 14.92
CA LEU A 62 8.69 -4.18 13.77
C LEU A 62 9.50 -3.72 12.55
N SER A 63 10.55 -2.93 12.77
CA SER A 63 11.45 -2.49 11.68
C SER A 63 12.17 -3.67 11.01
N LEU A 64 12.62 -4.66 11.79
CA LEU A 64 13.21 -5.88 11.25
C LEU A 64 12.21 -6.72 10.43
N GLU A 65 10.96 -6.82 10.92
CA GLU A 65 9.89 -7.50 10.16
C GLU A 65 9.60 -6.78 8.84
N PHE A 66 9.62 -5.44 8.81
CA PHE A 66 9.42 -4.67 7.58
C PHE A 66 10.54 -4.89 6.55
N GLU A 67 11.77 -5.06 6.99
CA GLU A 67 12.89 -5.40 6.10
C GLU A 67 12.71 -6.78 5.48
N ASP A 68 12.28 -7.77 6.27
CA ASP A 68 11.98 -9.11 5.77
C ASP A 68 10.82 -9.11 4.80
N TRP A 69 9.74 -8.40 5.07
CA TRP A 69 8.60 -8.28 4.16
C TRP A 69 8.98 -7.57 2.86
N MET A 70 9.74 -6.48 2.93
CA MET A 70 10.23 -5.80 1.73
C MET A 70 11.13 -6.70 0.88
N ARG A 71 11.93 -7.55 1.51
CA ARG A 71 12.75 -8.53 0.79
C ARG A 71 11.87 -9.57 0.06
N ILE A 72 10.81 -10.06 0.68
CA ILE A 72 9.85 -10.99 0.06
C ILE A 72 9.16 -10.36 -1.15
N GLU A 73 8.70 -9.12 -1.01
CA GLU A 73 8.08 -8.38 -2.12
C GLU A 73 9.06 -8.19 -3.30
N MET A 74 10.32 -7.90 -3.00
CA MET A 74 11.38 -7.78 -4.01
C MET A 74 11.65 -9.12 -4.73
N GLU A 75 11.75 -10.22 -3.98
CA GLU A 75 11.91 -11.56 -4.56
C GLU A 75 10.74 -11.90 -5.49
N THR A 76 9.50 -11.65 -5.06
CA THR A 76 8.28 -11.84 -5.86
C THR A 76 8.30 -11.02 -7.15
N LEU A 77 8.72 -9.75 -7.08
CA LEU A 77 8.83 -8.89 -8.26
C LEU A 77 9.92 -9.39 -9.23
N GLU A 78 11.07 -9.83 -8.73
CA GLU A 78 12.16 -10.37 -9.55
C GLU A 78 11.77 -11.68 -10.23
N GLU A 79 11.07 -12.57 -9.54
CA GLU A 79 10.53 -13.81 -10.11
C GLU A 79 9.53 -13.52 -11.23
N ALA A 80 8.59 -12.59 -11.01
CA ALA A 80 7.63 -12.19 -12.03
C ALA A 80 8.31 -11.57 -13.26
N ARG A 81 9.32 -10.71 -13.04
CA ARG A 81 10.15 -10.14 -14.12
C ARG A 81 10.88 -11.23 -14.91
N ALA A 82 11.46 -12.22 -14.23
CA ALA A 82 12.18 -13.32 -14.87
C ALA A 82 11.23 -14.20 -15.67
N ALA A 83 10.06 -14.51 -15.14
CA ALA A 83 9.02 -15.27 -15.86
C ALA A 83 8.58 -14.53 -17.13
N LEU A 84 8.36 -13.22 -17.05
CA LEU A 84 8.02 -12.39 -18.20
C LEU A 84 9.12 -12.37 -19.27
N ALA A 85 10.39 -12.43 -18.89
CA ALA A 85 11.51 -12.49 -19.83
C ALA A 85 11.53 -13.82 -20.63
N LEU A 86 10.99 -14.90 -20.05
CA LEU A 86 10.90 -16.22 -20.70
C LEU A 86 9.64 -16.37 -21.56
N ALA A 87 8.51 -15.85 -21.09
CA ALA A 87 7.22 -15.95 -21.76
C ALA A 87 6.48 -14.62 -21.66
N ARG A 88 6.36 -13.91 -22.78
CA ARG A 88 5.69 -12.60 -22.84
C ARG A 88 4.21 -12.79 -23.17
N ASP A 89 3.49 -13.41 -22.25
CA ASP A 89 2.07 -13.76 -22.36
C ASP A 89 1.21 -13.05 -21.29
N GLU A 90 -0.10 -13.11 -21.42
CA GLU A 90 -1.02 -12.48 -20.48
C GLU A 90 -0.82 -12.93 -19.01
N PRO A 91 -0.60 -14.24 -18.70
CA PRO A 91 -0.36 -14.67 -17.33
C PRO A 91 0.89 -14.05 -16.70
N THR A 92 2.00 -13.94 -17.44
CA THR A 92 3.25 -13.35 -16.92
C THR A 92 3.17 -11.83 -16.81
N ILE A 93 2.46 -11.14 -17.73
CA ILE A 93 2.14 -9.71 -17.62
C ILE A 93 1.32 -9.46 -16.37
N ALA A 94 0.26 -10.23 -16.15
CA ALA A 94 -0.59 -10.11 -14.98
C ALA A 94 0.16 -10.42 -13.67
N ALA A 95 1.10 -11.36 -13.68
CA ALA A 95 1.94 -11.65 -12.51
C ALA A 95 2.86 -10.48 -12.17
N LEU A 96 3.52 -9.88 -13.18
CA LEU A 96 4.36 -8.70 -12.98
C LEU A 96 3.55 -7.50 -12.47
N PHE A 97 2.36 -7.27 -13.04
CA PHE A 97 1.47 -6.21 -12.58
C PHE A 97 1.10 -6.38 -11.10
N ARG A 98 0.68 -7.58 -10.70
CA ARG A 98 0.33 -7.85 -9.28
C ARG A 98 1.50 -7.59 -8.36
N ALA A 99 2.68 -8.13 -8.67
CA ALA A 99 3.87 -7.93 -7.84
C ALA A 99 4.26 -6.45 -7.71
N ALA A 100 4.23 -5.69 -8.81
CA ALA A 100 4.49 -4.25 -8.80
C ALA A 100 3.42 -3.48 -8.01
N HIS A 101 2.14 -3.85 -8.14
CA HIS A 101 1.02 -3.22 -7.45
C HIS A 101 1.08 -3.44 -5.93
N ASP A 102 1.39 -4.66 -5.49
CA ASP A 102 1.51 -4.99 -4.06
C ASP A 102 2.70 -4.23 -3.44
N LEU A 103 3.84 -4.22 -4.12
CA LEU A 103 5.02 -3.47 -3.70
C LEU A 103 4.72 -1.96 -3.62
N ARG A 104 4.02 -1.37 -4.62
CA ARG A 104 3.56 0.03 -4.59
C ARG A 104 2.75 0.32 -3.33
N GLY A 105 1.80 -0.55 -3.00
CA GLY A 105 0.91 -0.36 -1.85
C GLY A 105 1.62 -0.44 -0.49
N GLN A 106 2.65 -1.27 -0.38
CA GLN A 106 3.29 -1.61 0.90
C GLN A 106 4.59 -0.86 1.17
N SER A 107 5.30 -0.42 0.12
CA SER A 107 6.65 0.16 0.23
C SER A 107 6.75 1.33 1.20
N SER A 108 5.78 2.25 1.20
CA SER A 108 5.79 3.40 2.13
C SER A 108 5.63 2.95 3.58
N THR A 109 4.85 1.90 3.85
CA THR A 109 4.69 1.32 5.19
C THR A 109 5.97 0.66 5.66
N PHE A 110 6.70 0.02 4.74
CA PHE A 110 8.00 -0.60 5.04
C PHE A 110 9.16 0.41 5.09
N GLY A 111 8.87 1.70 4.83
CA GLY A 111 9.85 2.78 4.90
C GLY A 111 10.62 3.03 3.60
N TYR A 112 10.12 2.59 2.45
CA TYR A 112 10.73 2.79 1.14
C TYR A 112 9.82 3.55 0.16
N PRO A 113 9.45 4.83 0.43
CA PRO A 113 8.48 5.57 -0.38
C PRO A 113 8.90 5.72 -1.86
N LEU A 114 10.19 5.89 -2.15
CA LEU A 114 10.69 5.99 -3.52
C LEU A 114 10.57 4.66 -4.29
N ALA A 115 10.72 3.52 -3.63
CA ALA A 115 10.48 2.22 -4.25
C ALA A 115 9.01 2.07 -4.69
N GLY A 116 8.07 2.55 -3.86
CA GLY A 116 6.66 2.58 -4.20
C GLY A 116 6.34 3.48 -5.39
N GLU A 117 6.95 4.66 -5.48
CA GLU A 117 6.80 5.58 -6.60
C GLU A 117 7.32 4.98 -7.93
N ILE A 118 8.46 4.29 -7.88
CA ILE A 118 9.00 3.59 -9.06
C ILE A 118 8.12 2.38 -9.44
N ALA A 119 7.60 1.65 -8.45
CA ALA A 119 6.67 0.54 -8.69
C ALA A 119 5.35 1.00 -9.31
N GLU A 120 4.81 2.17 -8.91
CA GLU A 120 3.68 2.81 -9.58
C GLU A 120 3.97 3.02 -11.06
N GLY A 121 5.15 3.54 -11.37
CA GLY A 121 5.57 3.70 -12.75
C GLY A 121 5.69 2.40 -13.55
N LEU A 122 6.02 1.30 -12.90
CA LEU A 122 6.00 -0.02 -13.53
C LEU A 122 4.57 -0.51 -13.73
N CYS A 123 3.66 -0.28 -12.79
CA CYS A 123 2.24 -0.56 -12.96
C CYS A 123 1.67 0.16 -14.19
N ASP A 124 1.91 1.46 -14.32
CA ASP A 124 1.44 2.27 -15.47
C ASP A 124 1.89 1.70 -16.82
N LEU A 125 3.08 1.09 -16.87
CA LEU A 125 3.62 0.49 -18.09
C LEU A 125 2.97 -0.81 -18.50
N VAL A 126 2.41 -1.56 -17.54
CA VAL A 126 1.95 -2.94 -17.79
C VAL A 126 0.46 -3.16 -17.53
N GLU A 127 -0.26 -2.21 -16.93
CA GLU A 127 -1.66 -2.37 -16.52
C GLU A 127 -2.60 -2.76 -17.67
N TYR A 128 -2.42 -2.13 -18.83
CA TYR A 128 -3.24 -2.40 -20.02
C TYR A 128 -2.40 -3.01 -21.16
N ALA A 129 -1.21 -3.50 -20.86
CA ALA A 129 -0.34 -4.07 -21.88
C ALA A 129 -0.83 -5.45 -22.30
N THR A 130 -0.80 -5.71 -23.59
CA THR A 130 -0.92 -7.04 -24.18
C THR A 130 0.46 -7.55 -24.60
N PRO A 131 0.61 -8.82 -24.99
CA PRO A 131 1.89 -9.32 -25.52
C PRO A 131 2.48 -8.46 -26.64
N GLU A 132 1.62 -7.84 -27.47
CA GLU A 132 2.02 -7.01 -28.60
C GLU A 132 2.39 -5.57 -28.20
N THR A 133 1.72 -5.03 -27.19
CA THR A 133 1.91 -3.64 -26.76
C THR A 133 2.86 -3.52 -25.56
N LEU A 134 3.25 -4.66 -24.97
CA LEU A 134 4.13 -4.69 -23.81
C LEU A 134 5.47 -3.99 -24.10
N PRO A 135 5.93 -3.07 -23.23
CA PRO A 135 7.21 -2.40 -23.39
C PRO A 135 8.38 -3.39 -23.52
N ARG A 136 9.47 -2.93 -24.13
CA ARG A 136 10.70 -3.73 -24.26
C ARG A 136 11.17 -4.16 -22.86
N GLN A 137 11.64 -5.38 -22.76
CA GLN A 137 12.14 -5.97 -21.50
C GLN A 137 13.12 -5.03 -20.77
N ALA A 138 14.02 -4.37 -21.49
CA ALA A 138 14.97 -3.44 -20.91
C ALA A 138 14.33 -2.26 -20.16
N VAL A 139 13.10 -1.83 -20.51
CA VAL A 139 12.38 -0.77 -19.78
C VAL A 139 11.87 -1.32 -18.45
N ILE A 140 11.31 -2.52 -18.46
CA ILE A 140 10.85 -3.23 -17.27
C ILE A 140 12.02 -3.50 -16.33
N ASP A 141 13.11 -4.04 -16.85
CA ASP A 141 14.33 -4.34 -16.09
C ASP A 141 14.86 -3.11 -15.36
N ARG A 142 14.89 -1.95 -16.01
CA ARG A 142 15.36 -0.71 -15.37
C ARG A 142 14.51 -0.29 -14.17
N HIS A 143 13.18 -0.48 -14.22
CA HIS A 143 12.33 -0.19 -13.08
C HIS A 143 12.59 -1.15 -11.92
N VAL A 144 12.67 -2.45 -12.20
CA VAL A 144 12.94 -3.46 -11.17
C VAL A 144 14.33 -3.27 -10.56
N GLU A 145 15.35 -3.00 -11.37
CA GLU A 145 16.72 -2.71 -10.90
C GLU A 145 16.78 -1.46 -10.04
N ALA A 146 16.03 -0.41 -10.40
CA ALA A 146 15.96 0.81 -9.62
C ALA A 146 15.30 0.58 -8.24
N ILE A 147 14.18 -0.16 -8.19
CA ILE A 147 13.54 -0.54 -6.93
C ILE A 147 14.52 -1.33 -6.07
N ARG A 148 15.19 -2.33 -6.65
CA ARG A 148 16.20 -3.13 -5.97
C ARG A 148 17.35 -2.27 -5.42
N ALA A 149 17.83 -1.29 -6.18
CA ALA A 149 18.88 -0.38 -5.73
C ALA A 149 18.43 0.46 -4.54
N ILE A 150 17.22 1.02 -4.55
CA ILE A 150 16.62 1.77 -3.44
C ILE A 150 16.59 0.92 -2.16
N VAL A 151 16.14 -0.33 -2.27
CA VAL A 151 16.04 -1.23 -1.12
C VAL A 151 17.41 -1.65 -0.62
N ARG A 152 18.32 -2.07 -1.51
CA ARG A 152 19.65 -2.52 -1.16
C ARG A 152 20.50 -1.42 -0.52
N GLU A 153 20.42 -0.20 -1.02
CA GLU A 153 21.14 0.95 -0.46
C GLU A 153 20.40 1.58 0.75
N ASN A 154 19.30 0.96 1.17
CA ASN A 154 18.47 1.39 2.31
C ASN A 154 18.04 2.86 2.22
N VAL A 155 17.61 3.31 1.04
CA VAL A 155 17.15 4.68 0.78
C VAL A 155 15.74 4.85 1.33
N ARG A 156 15.62 5.33 2.54
CA ARG A 156 14.35 5.52 3.26
C ARG A 156 13.79 6.94 3.16
N ASP A 157 14.64 7.90 2.83
CA ASP A 157 14.23 9.29 2.67
C ASP A 157 13.64 9.53 1.29
N ARG A 158 12.45 10.12 1.26
CA ARG A 158 11.76 10.48 0.02
C ARG A 158 12.51 11.52 -0.80
N ASP A 159 13.25 12.40 -0.11
CA ASP A 159 14.01 13.50 -0.73
C ASP A 159 15.47 13.13 -1.00
N HIS A 160 15.81 11.84 -0.92
CA HIS A 160 17.17 11.37 -1.19
C HIS A 160 17.61 11.72 -2.62
N PRO A 161 18.68 12.50 -2.83
CA PRO A 161 19.00 13.10 -4.12
C PRO A 161 19.13 12.08 -5.26
N VAL A 162 19.81 10.98 -5.01
CA VAL A 162 20.01 9.91 -6.00
C VAL A 162 18.69 9.18 -6.30
N GLY A 163 17.86 8.96 -5.29
CA GLY A 163 16.57 8.31 -5.44
C GLY A 163 15.59 9.15 -6.26
N VAL A 164 15.53 10.45 -5.98
CA VAL A 164 14.69 11.42 -6.74
C VAL A 164 15.15 11.50 -8.20
N GLU A 165 16.46 11.61 -8.45
CA GLU A 165 17.00 11.63 -9.81
C GLU A 165 16.67 10.33 -10.57
N LEU A 166 16.76 9.18 -9.91
CA LEU A 166 16.44 7.88 -10.50
C LEU A 166 14.95 7.78 -10.88
N ALA A 167 14.06 8.19 -9.98
CA ALA A 167 12.62 8.23 -10.24
C ALA A 167 12.29 9.17 -11.41
N ALA A 168 12.90 10.36 -11.45
CA ALA A 168 12.70 11.32 -12.53
C ALA A 168 13.17 10.77 -13.89
N ARG A 169 14.30 10.07 -13.94
CA ARG A 169 14.79 9.44 -15.19
C ARG A 169 13.87 8.33 -15.67
N LEU A 170 13.32 7.53 -14.77
CA LEU A 170 12.36 6.49 -15.11
C LEU A 170 11.02 7.08 -15.59
N ALA A 171 10.56 8.17 -14.98
CA ALA A 171 9.38 8.90 -15.45
C ALA A 171 9.57 9.44 -16.87
N ALA A 172 10.74 10.00 -17.18
CA ALA A 172 11.08 10.44 -18.53
C ALA A 172 11.11 9.27 -19.54
N LEU A 173 11.65 8.12 -19.13
CA LEU A 173 11.68 6.91 -19.95
C LEU A 173 10.26 6.42 -20.28
N ARG A 174 9.33 6.43 -19.29
CA ARG A 174 7.91 6.08 -19.53
C ARG A 174 7.25 7.01 -20.52
N ALA A 175 7.47 8.32 -20.37
CA ALA A 175 6.94 9.31 -21.31
C ALA A 175 7.44 9.09 -22.75
N ASP A 176 8.68 8.65 -22.91
CA ASP A 176 9.24 8.30 -24.23
C ASP A 176 8.60 7.03 -24.81
N VAL A 177 8.32 6.03 -23.99
CA VAL A 177 7.62 4.81 -24.41
C VAL A 177 6.19 5.14 -24.86
N ALA A 178 5.45 5.93 -24.08
CA ALA A 178 4.08 6.33 -24.41
C ALA A 178 3.95 7.17 -25.71
N ARG A 179 5.02 7.89 -26.12
CA ARG A 179 5.02 8.66 -27.37
C ARG A 179 5.32 7.83 -28.62
N LYS A 180 5.88 6.63 -28.43
CA LYS A 180 6.36 5.79 -29.55
C LYS A 180 5.47 4.58 -29.82
N GLY A 181 4.53 4.29 -28.93
CA GLY A 181 3.51 3.24 -29.07
C GLY A 181 2.23 3.86 -29.61
#